data_df665a3bf753bf269e0dfbd440b8b7f8
#
_entry.id   df665a3bf753bf269e0dfbd440b8b7f8
#
_cell.length_a   1.000
_cell.length_b   1.000
_cell.length_c   1.000
_cell.angle_alpha   90.00
_cell.angle_beta   90.00
_cell.angle_gamma   90.00
#
_symmetry.space_group_name_H-M   'P 1'
#
loop_
_entity.id
_entity.type
_entity.pdbx_description
1 polymer ?
#
loop_
_entity_poly.entity_id
_entity_poly.type
_entity_poly.pdbx_seq_one_letter_code
_entity_poly.pdbx_strand_id
1 'polypeptide(L)'
;MAKFALRLEARPSPSRLMSWLSPVLAVLLTVLCGALLFLALGHDPLAGLAVFFVEPLRDAHGWSELGIKVAPLLLIAVGLAICFRANIYNIGAEGQLTLGAICGGAAALYLDDGVGSTAIIGVSLLAGMAGGMAWAGLVAWLRDRYNASEILVSLMLVYIAQLLLSYLVYGVLRDPEGFNFPQSKLLSDGLLLPMVISDTRLHVGIVFALLASLGGWLYLSRSIAGFRLRVGGMAPAAARYAGFSSRKTLWSSLLICGALSGLAGACEVLGPMGQLTPTVSPGYGFAAIIVAFVGRLHPVGVIFSSFVMALFYIGGELAQSRLGLPSAITGVFQGILLFALLACDVLIQYKLRWRKHG
;
A
#
# COMPACT_ATOMS: atom_id res chain seq x y z
N MET A 1 9.29 6.21 -50.82
CA MET A 1 9.62 5.69 -49.50
C MET A 1 8.37 5.16 -48.83
N ALA A 2 8.27 3.85 -48.60
CA ALA A 2 7.08 3.25 -47.95
C ALA A 2 7.02 3.71 -46.52
N LYS A 3 5.96 4.44 -46.12
CA LYS A 3 5.74 4.86 -44.75
C LYS A 3 5.27 3.65 -43.94
N PHE A 4 6.13 3.14 -43.06
CA PHE A 4 5.74 2.11 -42.08
C PHE A 4 5.03 2.81 -40.91
N ALA A 5 3.82 2.40 -40.58
CA ALA A 5 3.09 2.85 -39.41
C ALA A 5 2.96 1.71 -38.41
N LEU A 6 3.28 2.02 -37.16
CA LEU A 6 3.08 1.11 -36.03
C LEU A 6 1.59 1.11 -35.69
N ARG A 7 0.92 -0.04 -35.77
CA ARG A 7 -0.50 -0.16 -35.38
C ARG A 7 -0.67 -1.15 -34.25
N LEU A 8 -1.55 -0.79 -33.32
CA LEU A 8 -2.06 -1.67 -32.28
C LEU A 8 -3.18 -2.53 -32.88
N GLU A 9 -2.98 -3.83 -32.93
CA GLU A 9 -3.95 -4.81 -33.41
C GLU A 9 -4.47 -5.62 -32.22
N ALA A 10 -5.80 -5.68 -32.04
CA ALA A 10 -6.42 -6.44 -30.95
C ALA A 10 -6.08 -7.93 -31.07
N ARG A 11 -5.72 -8.56 -29.96
CA ARG A 11 -5.49 -10.00 -29.89
C ARG A 11 -6.83 -10.72 -29.76
N PRO A 12 -7.00 -11.90 -30.35
CA PRO A 12 -8.23 -12.71 -30.20
C PRO A 12 -8.41 -13.22 -28.76
N SER A 13 -7.31 -13.34 -28.01
CA SER A 13 -7.32 -13.67 -26.57
C SER A 13 -6.18 -12.92 -25.85
N PRO A 14 -6.38 -12.55 -24.56
CA PRO A 14 -5.32 -11.92 -23.76
C PRO A 14 -4.07 -12.80 -23.69
N SER A 15 -2.90 -12.18 -23.86
CA SER A 15 -1.64 -12.91 -23.83
C SER A 15 -1.22 -13.23 -22.39
N ARG A 16 -1.15 -14.52 -22.04
CA ARG A 16 -0.65 -14.97 -20.73
C ARG A 16 0.80 -14.54 -20.50
N LEU A 17 1.64 -14.61 -21.53
CA LEU A 17 3.04 -14.19 -21.43
C LEU A 17 3.14 -12.69 -21.11
N MET A 18 2.39 -11.84 -21.81
CA MET A 18 2.39 -10.39 -21.54
C MET A 18 1.81 -10.05 -20.17
N SER A 19 0.90 -10.85 -19.64
CA SER A 19 0.39 -10.67 -18.28
C SER A 19 1.49 -10.81 -17.21
N TRP A 20 2.50 -11.64 -17.43
CA TRP A 20 3.66 -11.79 -16.53
C TRP A 20 4.79 -10.82 -16.86
N LEU A 21 5.00 -10.53 -18.14
CA LEU A 21 6.08 -9.63 -18.58
C LEU A 21 5.76 -8.14 -18.35
N SER A 22 4.50 -7.75 -18.40
CA SER A 22 4.11 -6.33 -18.30
C SER A 22 4.62 -5.65 -17.01
N PRO A 23 4.53 -6.24 -15.79
CA PRO A 23 5.12 -5.63 -14.61
C PRO A 23 6.65 -5.50 -14.70
N VAL A 24 7.32 -6.49 -15.28
CA VAL A 24 8.78 -6.46 -15.46
C VAL A 24 9.18 -5.36 -16.44
N LEU A 25 8.48 -5.25 -17.57
CA LEU A 25 8.69 -4.19 -18.54
C LEU A 25 8.41 -2.80 -17.95
N ALA A 26 7.39 -2.69 -17.09
CA ALA A 26 7.09 -1.44 -16.39
C ALA A 26 8.23 -1.02 -15.46
N VAL A 27 8.79 -1.95 -14.69
CA VAL A 27 9.97 -1.67 -13.84
C VAL A 27 11.17 -1.27 -14.69
N LEU A 28 11.48 -1.99 -15.76
CA LEU A 28 12.59 -1.67 -16.66
C LEU A 28 12.42 -0.28 -17.30
N LEU A 29 11.20 0.05 -17.74
CA LEU A 29 10.90 1.38 -18.28
C LEU A 29 11.05 2.46 -17.22
N THR A 30 10.66 2.18 -15.98
CA THR A 30 10.83 3.09 -14.84
C THR A 30 12.31 3.34 -14.55
N VAL A 31 13.14 2.29 -14.57
CA VAL A 31 14.60 2.44 -14.40
C VAL A 31 15.20 3.29 -15.54
N LEU A 32 14.79 3.06 -16.77
CA LEU A 32 15.23 3.85 -17.92
C LEU A 32 14.84 5.34 -17.79
N CYS A 33 13.57 5.61 -17.45
CA CYS A 33 13.10 6.97 -17.21
C CYS A 33 13.83 7.61 -16.02
N GLY A 34 14.12 6.83 -14.97
CA GLY A 34 14.90 7.26 -13.82
C GLY A 34 16.34 7.66 -14.21
N ALA A 35 16.99 6.89 -15.09
CA ALA A 35 18.30 7.26 -15.62
C ALA A 35 18.27 8.60 -16.34
N LEU A 36 17.24 8.82 -17.18
CA LEU A 36 17.05 10.11 -17.87
C LEU A 36 16.75 11.24 -16.88
N LEU A 37 16.02 10.95 -15.81
CA LEU A 37 15.74 11.93 -14.75
C LEU A 37 17.02 12.34 -14.02
N PHE A 38 17.88 11.39 -13.61
CA PHE A 38 19.16 11.71 -12.99
C PHE A 38 20.05 12.53 -13.90
N LEU A 39 20.11 12.19 -15.20
CA LEU A 39 20.85 12.98 -16.19
C LEU A 39 20.31 14.42 -16.29
N ALA A 40 18.98 14.59 -16.31
CA ALA A 40 18.36 15.91 -16.37
C ALA A 40 18.61 16.75 -15.11
N LEU A 41 18.81 16.10 -13.96
CA LEU A 41 19.16 16.75 -12.69
C LEU A 41 20.66 17.01 -12.54
N GLY A 42 21.49 16.69 -13.55
CA GLY A 42 22.93 16.92 -13.53
C GLY A 42 23.75 15.88 -12.78
N HIS A 43 23.17 14.74 -12.47
CA HIS A 43 23.84 13.61 -11.82
C HIS A 43 24.20 12.53 -12.82
N ASP A 44 25.28 11.77 -12.53
CA ASP A 44 25.60 10.55 -13.28
C ASP A 44 24.47 9.54 -13.15
N PRO A 45 23.80 9.11 -14.26
CA PRO A 45 22.71 8.15 -14.23
C PRO A 45 23.08 6.82 -13.60
N LEU A 46 24.28 6.31 -13.82
CA LEU A 46 24.71 5.02 -13.27
C LEU A 46 24.94 5.12 -11.76
N ALA A 47 25.57 6.19 -11.30
CA ALA A 47 25.76 6.45 -9.88
C ALA A 47 24.41 6.67 -9.18
N GLY A 48 23.51 7.45 -9.77
CA GLY A 48 22.16 7.68 -9.25
C GLY A 48 21.34 6.39 -9.14
N LEU A 49 21.33 5.57 -10.18
CA LEU A 49 20.66 4.26 -10.15
C LEU A 49 21.29 3.30 -9.15
N ALA A 50 22.63 3.32 -8.99
CA ALA A 50 23.30 2.48 -8.01
C ALA A 50 22.91 2.86 -6.58
N VAL A 51 22.87 4.14 -6.25
CA VAL A 51 22.38 4.65 -4.94
C VAL A 51 20.93 4.24 -4.71
N PHE A 52 20.09 4.34 -5.74
CA PHE A 52 18.66 4.12 -5.63
C PHE A 52 18.27 2.64 -5.53
N PHE A 53 18.91 1.75 -6.29
CA PHE A 53 18.50 0.35 -6.42
C PHE A 53 19.49 -0.66 -5.84
N VAL A 54 20.79 -0.35 -5.81
CA VAL A 54 21.82 -1.30 -5.39
C VAL A 54 22.22 -1.09 -3.94
N GLU A 55 22.34 0.14 -3.51
CA GLU A 55 22.81 0.47 -2.16
C GLU A 55 21.89 -0.08 -1.05
N PRO A 56 20.54 -0.01 -1.17
CA PRO A 56 19.63 -0.62 -0.18
C PRO A 56 19.80 -2.14 -0.02
N LEU A 57 20.41 -2.81 -0.98
CA LEU A 57 20.58 -4.27 -1.00
C LEU A 57 21.97 -4.75 -0.54
N ARG A 58 22.90 -3.81 -0.25
CA ARG A 58 24.30 -4.16 0.03
C ARG A 58 24.55 -4.79 1.39
N ASP A 59 23.79 -4.41 2.39
CA ASP A 59 24.01 -4.79 3.77
C ASP A 59 22.74 -5.29 4.46
N ALA A 60 22.91 -5.96 5.61
CA ALA A 60 21.80 -6.49 6.39
C ALA A 60 20.89 -5.38 6.94
N HIS A 61 21.45 -4.20 7.22
CA HIS A 61 20.68 -3.05 7.67
C HIS A 61 19.71 -2.58 6.57
N GLY A 62 20.18 -2.44 5.32
CA GLY A 62 19.34 -2.10 4.17
C GLY A 62 18.20 -3.10 3.96
N TRP A 63 18.45 -4.40 4.08
CA TRP A 63 17.42 -5.43 4.02
C TRP A 63 16.39 -5.29 5.14
N SER A 64 16.81 -4.93 6.35
CA SER A 64 15.89 -4.71 7.46
C SER A 64 15.01 -3.48 7.22
N GLU A 65 15.57 -2.37 6.75
CA GLU A 65 14.83 -1.15 6.41
C GLU A 65 13.82 -1.41 5.27
N LEU A 66 14.22 -2.20 4.26
CA LEU A 66 13.27 -2.65 3.22
C LEU A 66 12.11 -3.45 3.83
N GLY A 67 12.40 -4.37 4.75
CA GLY A 67 11.38 -5.15 5.45
C GLY A 67 10.38 -4.29 6.22
N ILE A 68 10.84 -3.21 6.86
CA ILE A 68 9.99 -2.23 7.57
C ILE A 68 9.01 -1.57 6.59
N LYS A 69 9.48 -1.15 5.41
CA LYS A 69 8.63 -0.52 4.38
C LYS A 69 7.71 -1.53 3.69
N VAL A 70 8.16 -2.78 3.51
CA VAL A 70 7.34 -3.86 2.91
C VAL A 70 6.13 -4.18 3.78
N ALA A 71 6.26 -4.18 5.10
CA ALA A 71 5.19 -4.60 6.01
C ALA A 71 3.88 -3.81 5.80
N PRO A 72 3.82 -2.48 5.92
CA PRO A 72 2.61 -1.71 5.71
C PRO A 72 2.11 -1.78 4.26
N LEU A 73 3.01 -1.70 3.28
CA LEU A 73 2.65 -1.79 1.86
C LEU A 73 1.97 -3.11 1.53
N LEU A 74 2.50 -4.23 2.02
CA LEU A 74 1.96 -5.56 1.79
C LEU A 74 0.60 -5.75 2.48
N LEU A 75 0.46 -5.34 3.75
CA LEU A 75 -0.80 -5.41 4.49
C LEU A 75 -1.92 -4.68 3.74
N ILE A 76 -1.69 -3.44 3.37
CA ILE A 76 -2.68 -2.60 2.69
C ILE A 76 -2.99 -3.15 1.29
N ALA A 77 -1.95 -3.51 0.52
CA ALA A 77 -2.13 -3.97 -0.85
C ALA A 77 -2.86 -5.30 -0.96
N VAL A 78 -2.72 -6.21 0.02
CA VAL A 78 -3.54 -7.43 0.11
C VAL A 78 -5.02 -7.08 0.31
N GLY A 79 -5.33 -6.14 1.20
CA GLY A 79 -6.69 -5.64 1.42
C GLY A 79 -7.28 -5.00 0.15
N LEU A 80 -6.51 -4.14 -0.52
CA LEU A 80 -6.89 -3.51 -1.78
C LEU A 80 -7.08 -4.53 -2.90
N ALA A 81 -6.24 -5.57 -3.00
CA ALA A 81 -6.40 -6.63 -3.98
C ALA A 81 -7.74 -7.38 -3.81
N ILE A 82 -8.20 -7.57 -2.57
CA ILE A 82 -9.51 -8.15 -2.28
C ILE A 82 -10.63 -7.21 -2.77
N CYS A 83 -10.55 -5.91 -2.48
CA CYS A 83 -11.52 -4.91 -2.93
C CYS A 83 -11.58 -4.82 -4.46
N PHE A 84 -10.44 -4.68 -5.12
CA PHE A 84 -10.39 -4.50 -6.58
C PHE A 84 -10.83 -5.73 -7.35
N ARG A 85 -10.61 -6.94 -6.82
CA ARG A 85 -11.19 -8.17 -7.39
C ARG A 85 -12.70 -8.26 -7.26
N ALA A 86 -13.28 -7.55 -6.31
CA ALA A 86 -14.73 -7.37 -6.18
C ALA A 86 -15.28 -6.24 -7.06
N ASN A 87 -14.43 -5.57 -7.83
CA ASN A 87 -14.74 -4.34 -8.58
C ASN A 87 -15.22 -3.20 -7.67
N ILE A 88 -14.64 -3.13 -6.45
CA ILE A 88 -14.87 -2.08 -5.46
C ILE A 88 -13.57 -1.29 -5.33
N TYR A 89 -13.60 -0.01 -5.71
CA TYR A 89 -12.41 0.83 -5.76
C TYR A 89 -12.26 1.64 -4.47
N ASN A 90 -11.58 1.04 -3.48
CA ASN A 90 -11.23 1.72 -2.24
C ASN A 90 -9.94 2.54 -2.44
N ILE A 91 -10.04 3.86 -2.52
CA ILE A 91 -8.90 4.79 -2.56
C ILE A 91 -8.55 5.30 -1.16
N GLY A 92 -9.35 4.95 -0.16
CA GLY A 92 -9.27 5.46 1.21
C GLY A 92 -8.35 4.68 2.16
N ALA A 93 -7.53 3.77 1.65
CA ALA A 93 -6.66 2.93 2.48
C ALA A 93 -5.68 3.76 3.35
N GLU A 94 -5.23 4.93 2.85
CA GLU A 94 -4.41 5.88 3.61
C GLU A 94 -5.14 6.42 4.84
N GLY A 95 -6.42 6.80 4.70
CA GLY A 95 -7.23 7.25 5.83
C GLY A 95 -7.55 6.13 6.81
N GLN A 96 -7.72 4.89 6.33
CA GLN A 96 -7.92 3.70 7.16
C GLN A 96 -6.65 3.37 7.97
N LEU A 97 -5.47 3.51 7.38
CA LEU A 97 -4.19 3.43 8.06
C LEU A 97 -4.07 4.50 9.13
N THR A 98 -4.37 5.76 8.80
CA THR A 98 -4.30 6.90 9.72
C THR A 98 -5.21 6.70 10.93
N LEU A 99 -6.46 6.25 10.73
CA LEU A 99 -7.36 5.94 11.85
C LEU A 99 -6.87 4.72 12.66
N GLY A 100 -6.27 3.74 12.00
CA GLY A 100 -5.62 2.62 12.67
C GLY A 100 -4.46 3.07 13.56
N ALA A 101 -3.64 3.97 13.07
CA ALA A 101 -2.54 4.59 13.82
C ALA A 101 -3.06 5.39 15.04
N ILE A 102 -4.11 6.21 14.84
CA ILE A 102 -4.75 6.97 15.92
C ILE A 102 -5.29 6.02 17.00
N CYS A 103 -6.12 5.05 16.60
CA CYS A 103 -6.76 4.15 17.57
C CYS A 103 -5.75 3.24 18.26
N GLY A 104 -4.79 2.68 17.51
CA GLY A 104 -3.73 1.84 18.08
C GLY A 104 -2.79 2.61 18.99
N GLY A 105 -2.33 3.77 18.54
CA GLY A 105 -1.45 4.64 19.32
C GLY A 105 -2.12 5.20 20.57
N ALA A 106 -3.39 5.66 20.46
CA ALA A 106 -4.14 6.11 21.62
C ALA A 106 -4.36 4.97 22.63
N ALA A 107 -4.71 3.77 22.19
CA ALA A 107 -4.84 2.61 23.09
C ALA A 107 -3.53 2.33 23.83
N ALA A 108 -2.39 2.35 23.14
CA ALA A 108 -1.09 2.18 23.75
C ALA A 108 -0.79 3.27 24.79
N LEU A 109 -1.04 4.55 24.47
CA LEU A 109 -0.79 5.68 25.35
C LEU A 109 -1.65 5.67 26.62
N TYR A 110 -2.94 5.28 26.49
CA TYR A 110 -3.87 5.30 27.63
C TYR A 110 -3.78 4.05 28.53
N LEU A 111 -3.28 2.93 28.00
CA LEU A 111 -3.20 1.67 28.76
C LEU A 111 -1.82 1.42 29.39
N ASP A 112 -0.86 2.33 29.23
CA ASP A 112 0.53 2.16 29.68
C ASP A 112 0.69 1.92 31.20
N ASP A 113 -0.34 2.16 32.01
CA ASP A 113 -0.21 2.20 33.48
C ASP A 113 -0.67 0.94 34.25
N GLY A 114 -0.92 -0.20 33.65
CA GLY A 114 -1.43 -1.28 34.49
C GLY A 114 -1.57 -2.69 33.92
N VAL A 115 -1.35 -2.89 32.67
CA VAL A 115 -1.45 -4.20 32.02
C VAL A 115 -0.07 -4.59 31.46
N GLY A 116 0.31 -5.84 31.54
CA GLY A 116 1.57 -6.31 30.98
C GLY A 116 1.75 -5.88 29.52
N SER A 117 2.93 -5.43 29.17
CA SER A 117 3.23 -4.80 27.87
C SER A 117 2.75 -5.59 26.62
N THR A 118 2.85 -6.93 26.65
CA THR A 118 2.37 -7.79 25.54
C THR A 118 0.85 -7.73 25.37
N ALA A 119 0.09 -7.64 26.45
CA ALA A 119 -1.37 -7.51 26.38
C ALA A 119 -1.77 -6.14 25.81
N ILE A 120 -1.08 -5.07 26.21
CA ILE A 120 -1.30 -3.71 25.69
C ILE A 120 -1.02 -3.68 24.18
N ILE A 121 0.10 -4.26 23.72
CA ILE A 121 0.42 -4.38 22.30
C ILE A 121 -0.75 -5.08 21.56
N GLY A 122 -1.22 -6.21 22.06
CA GLY A 122 -2.35 -6.95 21.46
C GLY A 122 -3.61 -6.11 21.36
N VAL A 123 -3.99 -5.42 22.44
CA VAL A 123 -5.16 -4.53 22.46
C VAL A 123 -4.98 -3.35 21.50
N SER A 124 -3.80 -2.75 21.43
CA SER A 124 -3.49 -1.63 20.54
C SER A 124 -3.57 -2.03 19.07
N LEU A 125 -3.06 -3.22 18.70
CA LEU A 125 -3.20 -3.76 17.34
C LEU A 125 -4.68 -4.01 16.99
N LEU A 126 -5.46 -4.59 17.90
CA LEU A 126 -6.90 -4.80 17.70
C LEU A 126 -7.66 -3.48 17.61
N ALA A 127 -7.32 -2.49 18.42
CA ALA A 127 -7.89 -1.16 18.35
C ALA A 127 -7.59 -0.48 17.00
N GLY A 128 -6.35 -0.64 16.51
CA GLY A 128 -5.97 -0.16 15.19
C GLY A 128 -6.75 -0.82 14.06
N MET A 129 -6.91 -2.14 14.10
CA MET A 129 -7.75 -2.88 13.15
C MET A 129 -9.20 -2.39 13.20
N ALA A 130 -9.75 -2.23 14.40
CA ALA A 130 -11.12 -1.75 14.59
C ALA A 130 -11.32 -0.30 14.07
N GLY A 131 -10.34 0.59 14.30
CA GLY A 131 -10.34 1.95 13.78
C GLY A 131 -10.36 2.00 12.25
N GLY A 132 -9.49 1.22 11.61
CA GLY A 132 -9.47 1.09 10.16
C GLY A 132 -10.75 0.46 9.60
N MET A 133 -11.31 -0.57 10.26
CA MET A 133 -12.59 -1.18 9.91
C MET A 133 -13.74 -0.19 10.03
N ALA A 134 -13.81 0.58 11.12
CA ALA A 134 -14.85 1.59 11.32
C ALA A 134 -14.82 2.65 10.22
N TRP A 135 -13.61 3.10 9.84
CA TRP A 135 -13.44 4.07 8.77
C TRP A 135 -13.85 3.54 7.40
N ALA A 136 -13.46 2.30 7.07
CA ALA A 136 -13.91 1.61 5.86
C ALA A 136 -15.43 1.33 5.90
N GLY A 137 -15.98 1.07 7.09
CA GLY A 137 -17.41 0.87 7.33
C GLY A 137 -18.24 2.09 6.96
N LEU A 138 -17.73 3.31 7.18
CA LEU A 138 -18.41 4.55 6.74
C LEU A 138 -18.55 4.58 5.21
N VAL A 139 -17.50 4.20 4.47
CA VAL A 139 -17.55 4.09 3.01
C VAL A 139 -18.58 3.06 2.58
N ALA A 140 -18.56 1.88 3.20
CA ALA A 140 -19.51 0.81 2.91
C ALA A 140 -20.95 1.21 3.18
N TRP A 141 -21.19 1.89 4.30
CA TRP A 141 -22.52 2.37 4.70
C TRP A 141 -23.07 3.42 3.73
N LEU A 142 -22.26 4.41 3.35
CA LEU A 142 -22.66 5.46 2.39
C LEU A 142 -22.91 4.88 1.00
N ARG A 143 -22.12 3.92 0.58
CA ARG A 143 -22.32 3.20 -0.69
C ARG A 143 -23.60 2.35 -0.66
N ASP A 144 -23.79 1.58 0.41
CA ASP A 144 -24.92 0.67 0.56
C ASP A 144 -26.26 1.41 0.70
N ARG A 145 -26.30 2.51 1.49
CA ARG A 145 -27.55 3.22 1.81
C ARG A 145 -27.91 4.29 0.80
N TYR A 146 -26.93 5.02 0.28
CA TYR A 146 -27.14 6.20 -0.56
C TYR A 146 -26.59 6.05 -1.97
N ASN A 147 -26.03 4.89 -2.31
CA ASN A 147 -25.38 4.64 -3.59
C ASN A 147 -24.29 5.69 -3.92
N ALA A 148 -23.63 6.23 -2.89
CA ALA A 148 -22.55 7.18 -3.05
C ALA A 148 -21.34 6.51 -3.74
N SER A 149 -20.53 7.29 -4.47
CA SER A 149 -19.31 6.77 -5.08
C SER A 149 -18.30 6.41 -4.00
N GLU A 150 -17.91 5.12 -3.90
CA GLU A 150 -16.89 4.66 -2.95
C GLU A 150 -15.54 5.33 -3.20
N ILE A 151 -15.22 5.66 -4.45
CA ILE A 151 -13.97 6.34 -4.84
C ILE A 151 -13.93 7.74 -4.20
N LEU A 152 -14.97 8.55 -4.42
CA LEU A 152 -15.02 9.92 -3.93
C LEU A 152 -15.11 9.97 -2.40
N VAL A 153 -16.01 9.15 -1.82
CA VAL A 153 -16.20 9.10 -0.36
C VAL A 153 -14.91 8.67 0.33
N SER A 154 -14.28 7.58 -0.15
CA SER A 154 -13.05 7.08 0.48
C SER A 154 -11.90 8.08 0.37
N LEU A 155 -11.76 8.79 -0.77
CA LEU A 155 -10.75 9.83 -0.95
C LEU A 155 -10.99 11.03 -0.01
N MET A 156 -12.23 11.51 0.12
CA MET A 156 -12.55 12.61 1.04
C MET A 156 -12.27 12.23 2.49
N LEU A 157 -12.58 10.99 2.87
CA LEU A 157 -12.28 10.47 4.19
C LEU A 157 -10.77 10.37 4.49
N VAL A 158 -9.89 10.29 3.49
CA VAL A 158 -8.43 10.39 3.71
C VAL A 158 -8.07 11.76 4.27
N TYR A 159 -8.54 12.83 3.63
CA TYR A 159 -8.27 14.20 4.12
C TYR A 159 -8.82 14.44 5.52
N ILE A 160 -10.03 13.94 5.79
CA ILE A 160 -10.63 14.06 7.13
C ILE A 160 -9.79 13.31 8.16
N ALA A 161 -9.29 12.11 7.85
CA ALA A 161 -8.43 11.32 8.74
C ALA A 161 -7.11 12.05 9.05
N GLN A 162 -6.46 12.65 8.05
CA GLN A 162 -5.22 13.40 8.21
C GLN A 162 -5.42 14.65 9.06
N LEU A 163 -6.52 15.40 8.83
CA LEU A 163 -6.87 16.56 9.64
C LEU A 163 -7.22 16.16 11.08
N LEU A 164 -7.91 15.03 11.27
CA LEU A 164 -8.21 14.48 12.59
C LEU A 164 -6.94 14.10 13.34
N LEU A 165 -5.99 13.41 12.69
CA LEU A 165 -4.69 13.10 13.28
C LEU A 165 -3.97 14.37 13.72
N SER A 166 -3.89 15.36 12.81
CA SER A 166 -3.29 16.65 13.13
C SER A 166 -3.96 17.31 14.34
N TYR A 167 -5.30 17.40 14.34
CA TYR A 167 -6.06 17.96 15.46
C TYR A 167 -5.74 17.26 16.80
N LEU A 168 -5.65 15.93 16.81
CA LEU A 168 -5.38 15.15 18.02
C LEU A 168 -3.96 15.35 18.52
N VAL A 169 -2.96 15.36 17.60
CA VAL A 169 -1.55 15.49 17.95
C VAL A 169 -1.17 16.94 18.35
N TYR A 170 -1.87 17.94 17.81
CA TYR A 170 -1.74 19.31 18.28
C TYR A 170 -2.52 19.60 19.58
N GLY A 171 -3.51 18.77 19.91
CA GLY A 171 -4.44 18.95 21.04
C GLY A 171 -4.32 17.87 22.11
N VAL A 172 -5.30 16.96 22.13
CA VAL A 172 -5.53 16.02 23.26
C VAL A 172 -4.43 14.98 23.43
N LEU A 173 -3.79 14.53 22.34
CA LEU A 173 -2.72 13.53 22.36
C LEU A 173 -1.33 14.16 22.34
N ARG A 174 -1.22 15.48 22.43
CA ARG A 174 0.07 16.17 22.43
C ARG A 174 0.87 15.85 23.68
N ASP A 175 2.17 15.66 23.51
CA ASP A 175 3.10 15.52 24.63
C ASP A 175 3.22 16.85 25.41
N PRO A 176 2.88 16.88 26.72
CA PRO A 176 3.01 18.08 27.53
C PRO A 176 4.46 18.56 27.69
N GLU A 177 5.44 17.63 27.65
CA GLU A 177 6.87 17.87 27.83
C GLU A 177 7.61 18.05 26.49
N GLY A 178 6.95 17.90 25.37
CA GLY A 178 7.53 17.85 24.02
C GLY A 178 7.86 19.20 23.39
N PHE A 179 8.26 20.24 24.14
CA PHE A 179 8.71 21.55 23.65
C PHE A 179 7.81 22.17 22.57
N ASN A 180 6.52 21.94 22.64
CA ASN A 180 5.51 22.42 21.67
C ASN A 180 5.54 21.75 20.28
N PHE A 181 6.32 20.70 20.06
CA PHE A 181 6.26 19.93 18.83
C PHE A 181 4.93 19.18 18.73
N PRO A 182 4.36 19.04 17.50
CA PRO A 182 3.11 18.32 17.26
C PRO A 182 3.37 16.81 17.23
N GLN A 183 3.54 16.22 18.39
CA GLN A 183 3.78 14.79 18.57
C GLN A 183 3.18 14.29 19.87
N SER A 184 2.82 13.02 19.95
CA SER A 184 2.40 12.41 21.19
C SER A 184 3.61 12.07 22.06
N LYS A 185 3.35 11.76 23.33
CA LYS A 185 4.36 11.15 24.21
C LYS A 185 4.97 9.94 23.54
N LEU A 186 6.28 9.74 23.72
CA LEU A 186 6.99 8.56 23.25
C LEU A 186 6.46 7.33 24.02
N LEU A 187 6.18 6.26 23.28
CA LEU A 187 5.81 4.98 23.89
C LEU A 187 6.99 4.38 24.64
N SER A 188 6.72 3.73 25.77
CA SER A 188 7.76 3.01 26.51
C SER A 188 8.29 1.83 25.68
N ASP A 189 9.56 1.47 25.86
CA ASP A 189 10.22 0.36 25.12
C ASP A 189 9.44 -0.95 25.22
N GLY A 190 8.74 -1.20 26.33
CA GLY A 190 7.91 -2.38 26.54
C GLY A 190 6.64 -2.42 25.71
N LEU A 191 6.24 -1.32 25.07
CA LEU A 191 5.07 -1.20 24.19
C LEU A 191 5.45 -1.24 22.71
N LEU A 192 6.73 -1.23 22.40
CA LEU A 192 7.18 -1.37 21.02
C LEU A 192 7.04 -2.81 20.54
N LEU A 193 6.73 -2.98 19.26
CA LEU A 193 6.66 -4.30 18.65
C LEU A 193 8.02 -5.02 18.75
N PRO A 194 8.04 -6.30 19.16
CA PRO A 194 9.28 -7.04 19.26
C PRO A 194 9.99 -7.12 17.90
N MET A 195 11.31 -6.97 17.95
CA MET A 195 12.17 -7.07 16.77
C MET A 195 12.33 -8.55 16.37
N VAL A 196 12.27 -8.82 15.07
CA VAL A 196 12.43 -10.17 14.51
C VAL A 196 13.90 -10.59 14.45
N ILE A 197 14.79 -9.63 14.22
CA ILE A 197 16.25 -9.82 14.13
C ILE A 197 16.89 -8.86 15.11
N SER A 198 17.76 -9.39 15.99
CA SER A 198 18.55 -8.58 16.92
C SER A 198 19.36 -7.55 16.14
N ASP A 199 19.58 -6.39 16.74
CA ASP A 199 20.35 -5.27 16.17
C ASP A 199 19.78 -4.66 14.88
N THR A 200 18.50 -4.95 14.57
CA THR A 200 17.79 -4.35 13.44
C THR A 200 16.48 -3.69 13.91
N ARG A 201 15.89 -2.82 13.07
CA ARG A 201 14.59 -2.20 13.34
C ARG A 201 13.42 -3.02 12.79
N LEU A 202 13.69 -4.20 12.21
CA LEU A 202 12.66 -5.06 11.63
C LEU A 202 11.80 -5.68 12.72
N HIS A 203 10.56 -5.25 12.82
CA HIS A 203 9.61 -5.69 13.84
C HIS A 203 8.63 -6.76 13.30
N VAL A 204 7.89 -7.41 14.22
CA VAL A 204 6.91 -8.48 13.93
C VAL A 204 5.83 -8.09 12.90
N GLY A 205 5.64 -6.82 12.60
CA GLY A 205 4.72 -6.35 11.55
C GLY A 205 4.93 -7.03 10.18
N ILE A 206 6.17 -7.40 9.84
CA ILE A 206 6.44 -8.16 8.60
C ILE A 206 5.81 -9.56 8.63
N VAL A 207 5.80 -10.20 9.80
CA VAL A 207 5.16 -11.52 9.97
C VAL A 207 3.65 -11.39 9.77
N PHE A 208 3.02 -10.36 10.34
CA PHE A 208 1.60 -10.09 10.12
C PHE A 208 1.29 -9.84 8.64
N ALA A 209 2.17 -9.13 7.93
CA ALA A 209 2.00 -8.87 6.51
C ALA A 209 2.09 -10.16 5.66
N LEU A 210 3.04 -11.04 5.96
CA LEU A 210 3.16 -12.35 5.30
C LEU A 210 1.97 -13.26 5.62
N LEU A 211 1.51 -13.29 6.87
CA LEU A 211 0.31 -14.04 7.28
C LEU A 211 -0.95 -13.48 6.60
N ALA A 212 -1.08 -12.17 6.49
CA ALA A 212 -2.17 -11.52 5.75
C ALA A 212 -2.13 -11.88 4.25
N SER A 213 -0.94 -11.93 3.65
CA SER A 213 -0.79 -12.36 2.25
C SER A 213 -1.19 -13.82 2.06
N LEU A 214 -0.77 -14.72 2.95
CA LEU A 214 -1.20 -16.12 2.94
C LEU A 214 -2.71 -16.24 3.13
N GLY A 215 -3.27 -15.55 4.14
CA GLY A 215 -4.71 -15.49 4.40
C GLY A 215 -5.51 -14.95 3.22
N GLY A 216 -5.04 -13.89 2.58
CA GLY A 216 -5.60 -13.32 1.36
C GLY A 216 -5.57 -14.29 0.18
N TRP A 217 -4.47 -15.04 0.03
CA TRP A 217 -4.38 -16.10 -0.98
C TRP A 217 -5.38 -17.22 -0.71
N LEU A 218 -5.46 -17.72 0.51
CA LEU A 218 -6.44 -18.74 0.91
C LEU A 218 -7.88 -18.25 0.72
N TYR A 219 -8.15 -17.01 1.14
CA TYR A 219 -9.46 -16.38 0.98
C TYR A 219 -9.86 -16.29 -0.50
N LEU A 220 -9.01 -15.73 -1.35
CA LEU A 220 -9.33 -15.54 -2.77
C LEU A 220 -9.33 -16.84 -3.58
N SER A 221 -8.44 -17.81 -3.28
CA SER A 221 -8.25 -19.00 -4.13
C SER A 221 -8.98 -20.23 -3.63
N ARG A 222 -9.20 -20.36 -2.32
CA ARG A 222 -9.72 -21.59 -1.69
C ARG A 222 -11.06 -21.42 -1.00
N SER A 223 -11.54 -20.19 -0.74
CA SER A 223 -12.81 -20.00 -0.04
C SER A 223 -13.99 -19.77 -0.99
N ILE A 224 -15.18 -20.20 -0.57
CA ILE A 224 -16.45 -19.93 -1.26
C ILE A 224 -16.73 -18.41 -1.25
N ALA A 225 -16.37 -17.72 -0.18
CA ALA A 225 -16.53 -16.26 -0.09
C ALA A 225 -15.71 -15.54 -1.14
N GLY A 226 -14.43 -15.92 -1.32
CA GLY A 226 -13.55 -15.36 -2.36
C GLY A 226 -14.02 -15.72 -3.77
N PHE A 227 -14.61 -16.90 -3.98
CA PHE A 227 -15.24 -17.24 -5.25
C PHE A 227 -16.43 -16.30 -5.55
N ARG A 228 -17.36 -16.14 -4.60
CA ARG A 228 -18.52 -15.22 -4.73
C ARG A 228 -18.09 -13.78 -5.01
N LEU A 229 -17.04 -13.33 -4.32
CA LEU A 229 -16.46 -12.00 -4.49
C LEU A 229 -15.95 -11.81 -5.93
N ARG A 230 -15.17 -12.75 -6.46
CA ARG A 230 -14.64 -12.68 -7.83
C ARG A 230 -15.75 -12.72 -8.88
N VAL A 231 -16.73 -13.61 -8.72
CA VAL A 231 -17.87 -13.68 -9.63
C VAL A 231 -18.68 -12.38 -9.58
N GLY A 232 -18.90 -11.84 -8.39
CA GLY A 232 -19.58 -10.55 -8.19
C GLY A 232 -18.88 -9.39 -8.90
N GLY A 233 -17.55 -9.37 -8.88
CA GLY A 233 -16.74 -8.36 -9.56
C GLY A 233 -16.71 -8.51 -11.09
N MET A 234 -16.63 -9.75 -11.60
CA MET A 234 -16.51 -10.03 -13.04
C MET A 234 -17.87 -10.01 -13.78
N ALA A 235 -18.91 -10.52 -13.15
CA ALA A 235 -20.23 -10.71 -13.76
C ALA A 235 -21.36 -10.45 -12.73
N PRO A 236 -21.64 -9.17 -12.39
CA PRO A 236 -22.60 -8.83 -11.34
C PRO A 236 -24.03 -9.35 -11.60
N ALA A 237 -24.45 -9.42 -12.85
CA ALA A 237 -25.76 -9.93 -13.23
C ALA A 237 -25.86 -11.45 -12.98
N ALA A 238 -24.84 -12.21 -13.38
CA ALA A 238 -24.78 -13.67 -13.14
C ALA A 238 -24.67 -13.97 -11.65
N ALA A 239 -23.91 -13.19 -10.89
CA ALA A 239 -23.81 -13.34 -9.44
C ALA A 239 -25.16 -13.16 -8.74
N ARG A 240 -25.94 -12.16 -9.14
CA ARG A 240 -27.30 -11.94 -8.62
C ARG A 240 -28.24 -13.07 -8.97
N TYR A 241 -28.19 -13.57 -10.20
CA TYR A 241 -28.99 -14.72 -10.62
C TYR A 241 -28.67 -15.99 -9.80
N ALA A 242 -27.38 -16.18 -9.46
CA ALA A 242 -26.91 -17.25 -8.60
C ALA A 242 -27.20 -17.03 -7.08
N GLY A 243 -27.91 -15.95 -6.71
CA GLY A 243 -28.27 -15.63 -5.33
C GLY A 243 -27.11 -15.04 -4.50
N PHE A 244 -26.02 -14.59 -5.11
CA PHE A 244 -24.91 -13.96 -4.41
C PHE A 244 -25.25 -12.50 -4.05
N SER A 245 -25.10 -12.15 -2.77
CA SER A 245 -25.39 -10.81 -2.27
C SER A 245 -24.25 -9.85 -2.56
N SER A 246 -24.50 -8.84 -3.42
CA SER A 246 -23.56 -7.75 -3.67
C SER A 246 -23.28 -6.91 -2.42
N ARG A 247 -24.27 -6.76 -1.53
CA ARG A 247 -24.13 -6.07 -0.25
C ARG A 247 -23.10 -6.76 0.65
N LYS A 248 -23.17 -8.10 0.80
CA LYS A 248 -22.19 -8.86 1.60
C LYS A 248 -20.79 -8.75 1.02
N THR A 249 -20.66 -8.75 -0.31
CA THR A 249 -19.39 -8.56 -0.99
C THR A 249 -18.79 -7.18 -0.72
N LEU A 250 -19.61 -6.13 -0.80
CA LEU A 250 -19.20 -4.74 -0.51
C LEU A 250 -18.67 -4.62 0.92
N TRP A 251 -19.48 -5.00 1.89
CA TRP A 251 -19.13 -4.88 3.30
C TRP A 251 -17.90 -5.72 3.66
N SER A 252 -17.84 -6.99 3.25
CA SER A 252 -16.71 -7.87 3.60
C SER A 252 -15.40 -7.39 3.01
N SER A 253 -15.39 -6.95 1.74
CA SER A 253 -14.14 -6.47 1.11
C SER A 253 -13.63 -5.19 1.74
N LEU A 254 -14.50 -4.19 1.99
CA LEU A 254 -14.10 -2.94 2.61
C LEU A 254 -13.66 -3.13 4.07
N LEU A 255 -14.38 -3.94 4.86
CA LEU A 255 -14.00 -4.20 6.26
C LEU A 255 -12.67 -4.96 6.36
N ILE A 256 -12.42 -5.96 5.51
CA ILE A 256 -11.13 -6.67 5.49
C ILE A 256 -10.00 -5.70 5.09
N CYS A 257 -10.23 -4.86 4.06
CA CYS A 257 -9.24 -3.85 3.66
C CYS A 257 -8.99 -2.86 4.79
N GLY A 258 -10.04 -2.37 5.45
CA GLY A 258 -9.93 -1.47 6.59
C GLY A 258 -9.18 -2.08 7.78
N ALA A 259 -9.44 -3.36 8.10
CA ALA A 259 -8.73 -4.08 9.15
C ALA A 259 -7.23 -4.18 8.88
N LEU A 260 -6.85 -4.57 7.65
CA LEU A 260 -5.45 -4.70 7.27
C LEU A 260 -4.74 -3.36 7.18
N SER A 261 -5.40 -2.33 6.66
CA SER A 261 -4.86 -0.96 6.63
C SER A 261 -4.73 -0.38 8.04
N GLY A 262 -5.71 -0.60 8.91
CA GLY A 262 -5.65 -0.17 10.31
C GLY A 262 -4.57 -0.90 11.10
N LEU A 263 -4.38 -2.20 10.86
CA LEU A 263 -3.27 -2.96 11.42
C LEU A 263 -1.92 -2.40 10.97
N ALA A 264 -1.79 -2.03 9.68
CA ALA A 264 -0.58 -1.40 9.18
C ALA A 264 -0.28 -0.09 9.92
N GLY A 265 -1.30 0.75 10.14
CA GLY A 265 -1.14 2.02 10.89
C GLY A 265 -0.74 1.81 12.34
N ALA A 266 -1.34 0.83 13.04
CA ALA A 266 -0.93 0.47 14.40
C ALA A 266 0.52 -0.05 14.44
N CYS A 267 0.92 -0.88 13.46
CA CYS A 267 2.29 -1.37 13.36
C CYS A 267 3.31 -0.26 13.09
N GLU A 268 2.96 0.80 12.36
CA GLU A 268 3.85 1.95 12.14
C GLU A 268 4.09 2.72 13.44
N VAL A 269 3.05 2.95 14.23
CA VAL A 269 3.17 3.66 15.50
C VAL A 269 3.87 2.85 16.57
N LEU A 270 3.50 1.56 16.73
CA LEU A 270 4.08 0.66 17.73
C LEU A 270 5.44 0.08 17.31
N GLY A 271 5.86 0.27 16.06
CA GLY A 271 7.13 -0.23 15.53
C GLY A 271 8.14 0.90 15.31
N PRO A 272 8.33 1.34 14.06
CA PRO A 272 9.44 2.23 13.73
C PRO A 272 9.33 3.64 14.29
N MET A 273 8.11 4.14 14.58
CA MET A 273 7.91 5.53 15.00
C MET A 273 7.92 5.69 16.51
N GLY A 274 7.36 4.76 17.27
CA GLY A 274 7.26 4.83 18.74
C GLY A 274 6.39 5.97 19.28
N GLN A 275 5.70 6.72 18.41
CA GLN A 275 4.85 7.87 18.77
C GLN A 275 3.92 8.25 17.62
N LEU A 276 2.88 9.02 17.91
CA LEU A 276 2.01 9.63 16.89
C LEU A 276 2.58 10.97 16.45
N THR A 277 2.74 11.14 15.14
CA THR A 277 3.15 12.40 14.51
C THR A 277 2.14 12.77 13.42
N PRO A 278 2.06 14.03 12.97
CA PRO A 278 1.15 14.43 11.87
C PRO A 278 1.42 13.67 10.56
N THR A 279 2.64 13.13 10.39
CA THR A 279 3.10 12.42 9.20
C THR A 279 3.35 10.94 9.52
N VAL A 280 2.35 10.23 10.05
CA VAL A 280 2.45 8.78 10.36
C VAL A 280 2.71 7.95 9.10
N SER A 281 2.21 8.38 7.95
CA SER A 281 2.41 7.67 6.68
C SER A 281 2.98 8.60 5.64
N PRO A 282 4.02 8.19 4.91
CA PRO A 282 4.51 8.90 3.72
C PRO A 282 3.66 8.58 2.47
N GLY A 283 2.38 8.21 2.62
CA GLY A 283 1.50 7.85 1.52
C GLY A 283 1.47 6.35 1.19
N TYR A 284 1.70 5.47 2.15
CA TYR A 284 1.67 4.02 1.95
C TYR A 284 0.36 3.51 1.36
N GLY A 285 -0.78 4.07 1.76
CA GLY A 285 -2.08 3.67 1.23
C GLY A 285 -2.23 3.95 -0.26
N PHE A 286 -1.73 5.08 -0.74
CA PHE A 286 -1.72 5.40 -2.17
C PHE A 286 -0.71 4.55 -2.93
N ALA A 287 0.50 4.38 -2.39
CA ALA A 287 1.51 3.51 -2.99
C ALA A 287 1.05 2.04 -3.05
N ALA A 288 0.29 1.58 -2.06
CA ALA A 288 -0.26 0.23 -2.02
C ALA A 288 -1.27 -0.04 -3.16
N ILE A 289 -1.93 0.99 -3.70
CA ILE A 289 -2.75 0.85 -4.91
C ILE A 289 -1.86 0.43 -6.09
N ILE A 290 -0.72 1.09 -6.25
CA ILE A 290 0.25 0.75 -7.31
C ILE A 290 0.77 -0.67 -7.09
N VAL A 291 1.14 -1.01 -5.85
CA VAL A 291 1.58 -2.35 -5.45
C VAL A 291 0.55 -3.42 -5.80
N ALA A 292 -0.73 -3.19 -5.51
CA ALA A 292 -1.81 -4.13 -5.82
C ALA A 292 -1.94 -4.37 -7.34
N PHE A 293 -1.86 -3.32 -8.16
CA PHE A 293 -1.94 -3.45 -9.62
C PHE A 293 -0.68 -4.07 -10.22
N VAL A 294 0.52 -3.66 -9.81
CA VAL A 294 1.79 -4.28 -10.26
C VAL A 294 1.82 -5.76 -9.88
N GLY A 295 1.33 -6.10 -8.68
CA GLY A 295 1.18 -7.49 -8.19
C GLY A 295 0.01 -8.25 -8.82
N ARG A 296 -0.69 -7.69 -9.83
CA ARG A 296 -1.81 -8.33 -10.54
C ARG A 296 -2.97 -8.72 -9.62
N LEU A 297 -3.19 -7.98 -8.56
CA LEU A 297 -4.20 -8.28 -7.54
C LEU A 297 -4.09 -9.72 -7.00
N HIS A 298 -2.89 -10.31 -7.10
CA HIS A 298 -2.63 -11.67 -6.62
C HIS A 298 -1.74 -11.58 -5.38
N PRO A 299 -2.12 -12.19 -4.23
CA PRO A 299 -1.38 -12.02 -2.97
C PRO A 299 0.11 -12.33 -3.07
N VAL A 300 0.51 -13.36 -3.83
CA VAL A 300 1.93 -13.66 -4.06
C VAL A 300 2.60 -12.59 -4.92
N GLY A 301 1.94 -12.09 -5.96
CA GLY A 301 2.47 -11.01 -6.79
C GLY A 301 2.63 -9.71 -6.00
N VAL A 302 1.71 -9.46 -5.07
CA VAL A 302 1.76 -8.28 -4.18
C VAL A 302 3.00 -8.31 -3.27
N ILE A 303 3.51 -9.47 -2.84
CA ILE A 303 4.76 -9.57 -2.07
C ILE A 303 5.93 -8.98 -2.88
N PHE A 304 6.09 -9.42 -4.13
CA PHE A 304 7.18 -8.92 -4.98
C PHE A 304 7.03 -7.44 -5.31
N SER A 305 5.81 -6.98 -5.61
CA SER A 305 5.57 -5.57 -5.89
C SER A 305 5.72 -4.67 -4.67
N SER A 306 5.41 -5.15 -3.47
CA SER A 306 5.69 -4.45 -2.21
C SER A 306 7.19 -4.24 -2.00
N PHE A 307 7.99 -5.26 -2.33
CA PHE A 307 9.45 -5.16 -2.27
C PHE A 307 10.00 -4.12 -3.26
N VAL A 308 9.54 -4.11 -4.50
CA VAL A 308 9.92 -3.09 -5.49
C VAL A 308 9.54 -1.69 -5.02
N MET A 309 8.36 -1.53 -4.44
CA MET A 309 7.91 -0.24 -3.92
C MET A 309 8.72 0.20 -2.69
N ALA A 310 9.08 -0.72 -1.80
CA ALA A 310 9.96 -0.45 -0.67
C ALA A 310 11.35 0.00 -1.13
N LEU A 311 11.89 -0.59 -2.20
CA LEU A 311 13.12 -0.10 -2.85
C LEU A 311 13.00 1.36 -3.31
N PHE A 312 11.83 1.78 -3.81
CA PHE A 312 11.63 3.17 -4.20
C PHE A 312 11.62 4.11 -2.99
N TYR A 313 11.05 3.69 -1.87
CA TYR A 313 11.08 4.48 -0.64
C TYR A 313 12.51 4.63 -0.09
N ILE A 314 13.21 3.51 0.13
CA ILE A 314 14.57 3.54 0.68
C ILE A 314 15.55 4.17 -0.31
N GLY A 315 15.45 3.83 -1.60
CA GLY A 315 16.26 4.45 -2.65
C GLY A 315 16.07 5.96 -2.75
N GLY A 316 14.82 6.44 -2.59
CA GLY A 316 14.52 7.87 -2.55
C GLY A 316 15.09 8.57 -1.31
N GLU A 317 15.02 7.93 -0.13
CA GLU A 317 15.64 8.41 1.11
C GLU A 317 17.18 8.49 0.97
N LEU A 318 17.81 7.48 0.35
CA LEU A 318 19.24 7.48 0.06
C LEU A 318 19.62 8.52 -1.00
N ALA A 319 18.83 8.68 -2.05
CA ALA A 319 19.06 9.71 -3.06
C ALA A 319 18.95 11.13 -2.46
N GLN A 320 18.02 11.33 -1.53
CA GLN A 320 17.92 12.60 -0.80
C GLN A 320 19.15 12.84 0.07
N SER A 321 19.58 11.87 0.84
CA SER A 321 20.68 12.04 1.80
C SER A 321 22.05 12.10 1.14
N ARG A 322 22.29 11.34 0.05
CA ARG A 322 23.59 11.23 -0.60
C ARG A 322 23.78 12.12 -1.82
N LEU A 323 22.70 12.36 -2.57
CA LEU A 323 22.74 13.16 -3.78
C LEU A 323 22.12 14.55 -3.60
N GLY A 324 21.58 14.86 -2.39
CA GLY A 324 20.92 16.14 -2.12
C GLY A 324 19.63 16.36 -2.92
N LEU A 325 19.00 15.28 -3.41
CA LEU A 325 17.80 15.37 -4.24
C LEU A 325 16.54 15.62 -3.38
N PRO A 326 15.51 16.27 -3.94
CA PRO A 326 14.26 16.49 -3.24
C PRO A 326 13.56 15.16 -2.87
N SER A 327 12.89 15.11 -1.71
CA SER A 327 12.10 13.93 -1.27
C SER A 327 11.01 13.53 -2.26
N ALA A 328 10.53 14.48 -3.07
CA ALA A 328 9.54 14.24 -4.12
C ALA A 328 9.98 13.23 -5.20
N ILE A 329 11.28 12.92 -5.30
CA ILE A 329 11.80 11.98 -6.31
C ILE A 329 11.20 10.59 -6.17
N THR A 330 10.96 10.14 -4.94
CA THR A 330 10.24 8.88 -4.66
C THR A 330 8.87 8.85 -5.34
N GLY A 331 8.08 9.90 -5.18
CA GLY A 331 6.76 10.03 -5.81
C GLY A 331 6.83 10.06 -7.34
N VAL A 332 7.87 10.66 -7.91
CA VAL A 332 8.09 10.66 -9.37
C VAL A 332 8.34 9.23 -9.88
N PHE A 333 9.21 8.45 -9.22
CA PHE A 333 9.43 7.05 -9.59
C PHE A 333 8.15 6.20 -9.46
N GLN A 334 7.36 6.40 -8.40
CA GLN A 334 6.07 5.74 -8.22
C GLN A 334 5.08 6.08 -9.33
N GLY A 335 4.98 7.36 -9.70
CA GLY A 335 4.14 7.83 -10.81
C GLY A 335 4.56 7.23 -12.14
N ILE A 336 5.86 7.25 -12.45
CA ILE A 336 6.42 6.64 -13.67
C ILE A 336 6.10 5.15 -13.71
N LEU A 337 6.26 4.41 -12.60
CA LEU A 337 5.95 2.99 -12.54
C LEU A 337 4.48 2.71 -12.86
N LEU A 338 3.56 3.50 -12.31
CA LEU A 338 2.13 3.34 -12.59
C LEU A 338 1.81 3.59 -14.06
N PHE A 339 2.32 4.69 -14.63
CA PHE A 339 2.13 4.99 -16.05
C PHE A 339 2.76 3.92 -16.96
N ALA A 340 3.98 3.48 -16.65
CA ALA A 340 4.65 2.43 -17.37
C ALA A 340 3.87 1.11 -17.32
N LEU A 341 3.31 0.76 -16.15
CA LEU A 341 2.46 -0.43 -16.01
C LEU A 341 1.22 -0.34 -16.90
N LEU A 342 0.49 0.78 -16.84
CA LEU A 342 -0.70 1.00 -17.66
C LEU A 342 -0.36 0.94 -19.16
N ALA A 343 0.75 1.52 -19.58
CA ALA A 343 1.22 1.47 -20.95
C ALA A 343 1.58 0.04 -21.39
N CYS A 344 2.30 -0.71 -20.54
CA CYS A 344 2.67 -2.10 -20.83
C CYS A 344 1.46 -3.03 -20.81
N ASP A 345 0.42 -2.75 -20.03
CA ASP A 345 -0.80 -3.55 -19.96
C ASP A 345 -1.60 -3.53 -21.26
N VAL A 346 -1.49 -2.49 -22.05
CA VAL A 346 -2.07 -2.44 -23.40
C VAL A 346 -1.57 -3.60 -24.24
N LEU A 347 -0.31 -4.03 -24.07
CA LEU A 347 0.29 -5.15 -24.81
C LEU A 347 -0.30 -6.53 -24.47
N ILE A 348 -1.08 -6.63 -23.38
CA ILE A 348 -1.81 -7.86 -23.04
C ILE A 348 -2.94 -8.10 -24.03
N GLN A 349 -3.68 -7.04 -24.36
CA GLN A 349 -4.85 -7.11 -25.25
C GLN A 349 -4.51 -6.79 -26.70
N TYR A 350 -3.45 -6.05 -26.92
CA TYR A 350 -3.02 -5.62 -28.25
C TYR A 350 -1.60 -6.11 -28.55
N LYS A 351 -1.30 -6.29 -29.86
CA LYS A 351 0.05 -6.53 -30.37
C LYS A 351 0.47 -5.39 -31.28
N LEU A 352 1.74 -5.03 -31.20
CA LEU A 352 2.35 -4.06 -32.11
C LEU A 352 2.65 -4.74 -33.45
N ARG A 353 2.12 -4.19 -34.53
CA ARG A 353 2.40 -4.66 -35.91
C ARG A 353 2.86 -3.51 -36.79
N TRP A 354 3.97 -3.76 -37.49
CA TRP A 354 4.41 -2.88 -38.55
C TRP A 354 3.55 -3.14 -39.80
N ARG A 355 2.82 -2.15 -40.25
CA ARG A 355 2.03 -2.25 -41.49
C ARG A 355 2.58 -1.25 -42.48
N LYS A 356 2.86 -1.74 -43.72
CA LYS A 356 3.13 -0.84 -44.85
C LYS A 356 1.83 -0.09 -45.15
N HIS A 357 1.92 1.23 -45.20
CA HIS A 357 0.88 2.00 -45.87
C HIS A 357 0.98 1.70 -47.36
N GLY A 358 -0.04 1.00 -47.87
CA GLY A 358 -0.31 0.93 -49.30
C GLY A 358 -0.98 2.20 -49.75
#